data_1935fa504139364a63def4e05e9dc53f
#
_entry.id   1935fa504139364a63def4e05e9dc53f
#
_cell.length_a   1.000
_cell.length_b   1.000
_cell.length_c   1.000
_cell.angle_alpha   90.00
_cell.angle_beta   90.00
_cell.angle_gamma   90.00
#
_symmetry.space_group_name_H-M   'P 1'
#
loop_
_entity.id
_entity.type
_entity.pdbx_description
1 polymer ?
#
loop_
_entity_poly.entity_id
_entity_poly.type
_entity_poly.pdbx_seq_one_letter_code
_entity_poly.pdbx_strand_id
1 'polypeptide(L)'
;MPKNPVKIKRETLSEKVEAALREMLVSGRWKNGERILSEAELADMFGVSKLTVRTAVQRLSVQGLLEIRAGDGIFAKNFSVHE
;
A
#
# COMPACT_ATOMS: atom_id res chain seq x y z
N MET A 1 1.18 13.53 -34.34
CA MET A 1 1.07 13.07 -33.84
C MET A 1 0.67 12.46 -33.37
N PRO A 2 0.72 11.91 -33.19
CA PRO A 2 0.27 11.19 -32.77
C PRO A 2 0.11 10.93 -31.74
N LYS A 3 -0.33 10.88 -31.59
CA LYS A 3 -0.48 10.62 -30.69
C LYS A 3 -0.35 9.48 -30.35
N ASN A 4 0.07 9.26 -29.76
CA ASN A 4 0.45 8.13 -29.26
C ASN A 4 -0.60 7.46 -28.56
N PRO A 5 -1.19 6.52 -29.08
CA PRO A 5 -2.30 5.89 -28.45
C PRO A 5 -1.91 5.10 -27.25
N VAL A 6 -0.70 4.63 -27.17
CA VAL A 6 -0.29 3.90 -26.02
C VAL A 6 0.67 4.72 -25.27
N LYS A 7 0.29 5.27 -24.18
CA LYS A 7 1.13 6.04 -23.41
C LYS A 7 1.66 5.29 -22.30
N ILE A 8 2.92 5.35 -22.08
CA ILE A 8 3.52 4.79 -20.93
C ILE A 8 3.25 5.70 -19.81
N LYS A 9 2.47 5.27 -18.84
CA LYS A 9 2.17 6.10 -17.76
C LYS A 9 3.28 6.20 -16.81
N ARG A 10 3.58 7.37 -16.30
CA ARG A 10 4.48 7.50 -15.23
C ARG A 10 3.84 6.98 -14.00
N GLU A 11 4.57 6.30 -13.16
CA GLU A 11 4.08 5.88 -11.89
C GLU A 11 3.78 7.07 -11.02
N THR A 12 2.61 7.11 -10.40
CA THR A 12 2.27 8.17 -9.48
C THR A 12 2.94 7.91 -8.14
N LEU A 13 2.93 8.90 -7.26
CA LEU A 13 3.47 8.70 -5.93
C LEU A 13 2.71 7.61 -5.18
N SER A 14 1.39 7.57 -5.33
CA SER A 14 0.63 6.54 -4.64
C SER A 14 0.97 5.15 -5.17
N GLU A 15 1.25 5.02 -6.45
CA GLU A 15 1.66 3.73 -7.00
C GLU A 15 3.02 3.32 -6.48
N LYS A 16 3.92 4.27 -6.33
CA LYS A 16 5.24 3.98 -5.78
C LYS A 16 5.15 3.55 -4.32
N VAL A 17 4.31 4.23 -3.54
CA VAL A 17 4.09 3.87 -2.15
C VAL A 17 3.44 2.49 -2.07
N GLU A 18 2.48 2.24 -2.94
CA GLU A 18 1.80 0.95 -3.00
C GLU A 18 2.82 -0.17 -3.25
N ALA A 19 3.69 0.02 -4.21
CA ALA A 19 4.69 -1.01 -4.55
C ALA A 19 5.66 -1.24 -3.39
N ALA A 20 6.13 -0.16 -2.77
CA ALA A 20 7.07 -0.28 -1.66
C ALA A 20 6.43 -0.95 -0.46
N LEU A 21 5.21 -0.55 -0.13
CA LEU A 21 4.52 -1.12 1.01
C LEU A 21 4.15 -2.59 0.75
N ARG A 22 3.77 -2.91 -0.50
CA ARG A 22 3.50 -4.29 -0.87
C ARG A 22 4.71 -5.17 -0.61
N GLU A 23 5.89 -4.69 -1.00
CA GLU A 23 7.08 -5.43 -0.77
C GLU A 23 7.35 -5.66 0.70
N MET A 24 7.12 -4.67 1.52
CA MET A 24 7.30 -4.81 2.96
C MET A 24 6.32 -5.84 3.54
N LEU A 25 5.08 -5.83 3.05
CA LEU A 25 4.08 -6.77 3.51
C LEU A 25 4.44 -8.20 3.09
N VAL A 26 4.81 -8.34 1.84
CA VAL A 26 5.12 -9.66 1.30
C VAL A 26 6.39 -10.24 1.94
N SER A 27 7.33 -9.38 2.28
CA SER A 27 8.57 -9.85 2.88
C SER A 27 8.41 -10.25 4.33
N GLY A 28 7.24 -10.04 4.89
CA GLY A 28 7.00 -10.49 6.26
C GLY A 28 7.39 -9.49 7.33
N ARG A 29 7.46 -8.22 6.97
CA ARG A 29 7.81 -7.21 7.94
C ARG A 29 6.84 -7.20 9.11
N TRP A 30 5.57 -7.48 8.83
CA TRP A 30 4.55 -7.59 9.87
C TRP A 30 3.89 -8.95 9.78
N LYS A 31 3.50 -9.47 10.92
CA LYS A 31 2.80 -10.75 10.96
C LYS A 31 1.34 -10.56 10.59
N ASN A 32 0.73 -11.63 10.16
CA ASN A 32 -0.69 -11.60 9.81
C ASN A 32 -1.48 -11.10 11.01
N GLY A 33 -2.31 -10.10 10.80
CA GLY A 33 -3.13 -9.51 11.85
C GLY A 33 -2.43 -8.45 12.66
N GLU A 34 -1.16 -8.23 12.42
CA GLU A 34 -0.41 -7.23 13.17
C GLU A 34 -0.76 -5.83 12.66
N ARG A 35 -0.90 -4.89 13.58
CA ARG A 35 -1.15 -3.52 13.19
C ARG A 35 0.13 -2.93 12.63
N ILE A 36 0.01 -2.34 11.47
CA ILE A 36 1.18 -1.71 10.86
C ILE A 36 1.17 -0.23 11.23
N LEU A 37 2.01 0.52 10.58
CA LEU A 37 2.11 1.95 10.87
C LEU A 37 0.84 2.70 10.49
N SER A 38 0.59 3.82 11.14
CA SER A 38 -0.56 4.66 10.81
C SER A 38 -0.33 5.38 9.49
N GLU A 39 -1.40 5.97 8.95
CA GLU A 39 -1.25 6.79 7.74
C GLU A 39 -0.23 7.89 7.95
N ALA A 40 -0.26 8.54 9.10
CA ALA A 40 0.67 9.62 9.37
C ALA A 40 2.11 9.11 9.43
N GLU A 41 2.30 7.96 10.07
CA GLU A 41 3.62 7.38 10.17
C GLU A 41 4.14 6.92 8.81
N LEU A 42 3.25 6.35 8.00
CA LEU A 42 3.63 5.93 6.66
C LEU A 42 3.94 7.13 5.78
N ALA A 43 3.15 8.18 5.91
CA ALA A 43 3.40 9.41 5.16
C ALA A 43 4.77 9.99 5.49
N ASP A 44 5.11 9.96 6.77
CA ASP A 44 6.39 10.46 7.21
C ASP A 44 7.53 9.57 6.70
N MET A 45 7.35 8.27 6.78
CA MET A 45 8.36 7.32 6.33
C MET A 45 8.64 7.45 4.85
N PHE A 46 7.61 7.61 4.06
CA PHE A 46 7.77 7.68 2.60
C PHE A 46 7.96 9.12 2.10
N GLY A 47 7.78 10.11 2.96
CA GLY A 47 7.94 11.49 2.54
C GLY A 47 6.85 11.97 1.60
N VAL A 48 5.62 11.54 1.83
CA VAL A 48 4.49 11.90 0.97
C VAL A 48 3.32 12.35 1.84
N SER A 49 2.25 12.80 1.21
CA SER A 49 1.07 13.25 1.96
C SER A 49 0.28 12.05 2.48
N LYS A 50 -0.52 12.31 3.49
CA LYS A 50 -1.40 11.26 4.02
C LYS A 50 -2.39 10.79 2.97
N LEU A 51 -2.83 11.68 2.11
CA LEU A 51 -3.75 11.31 1.05
C LEU A 51 -3.11 10.31 0.09
N THR A 52 -1.84 10.53 -0.25
CA THR A 52 -1.11 9.61 -1.10
C THR A 52 -1.03 8.23 -0.44
N VAL A 53 -0.74 8.21 0.86
CA VAL A 53 -0.69 6.95 1.60
C VAL A 53 -2.06 6.28 1.61
N ARG A 54 -3.10 7.05 1.86
CA ARG A 54 -4.45 6.50 1.92
C ARG A 54 -4.83 5.82 0.63
N THR A 55 -4.52 6.45 -0.50
CA THR A 55 -4.79 5.85 -1.81
C THR A 55 -4.06 4.52 -1.95
N ALA A 56 -2.79 4.49 -1.59
CA ALA A 56 -2.00 3.26 -1.68
C ALA A 56 -2.55 2.17 -0.76
N VAL A 57 -2.91 2.54 0.46
CA VAL A 57 -3.42 1.61 1.44
C VAL A 57 -4.75 1.03 0.99
N GLN A 58 -5.61 1.86 0.41
CA GLN A 58 -6.90 1.38 -0.09
C GLN A 58 -6.72 0.36 -1.20
N ARG A 59 -5.76 0.61 -2.09
CA ARG A 59 -5.49 -0.34 -3.16
C ARG A 59 -4.97 -1.66 -2.62
N LEU A 60 -4.08 -1.60 -1.64
CA LEU A 60 -3.56 -2.83 -1.04
C LEU A 60 -4.62 -3.59 -0.28
N SER A 61 -5.57 -2.87 0.30
CA SER A 61 -6.70 -3.49 0.97
C SER A 61 -7.56 -4.27 -0.01
N VAL A 62 -7.81 -3.69 -1.17
CA VAL A 62 -8.57 -4.38 -2.22
C VAL A 62 -7.82 -5.63 -2.68
N GLN A 63 -6.51 -5.58 -2.69
CA GLN A 63 -5.70 -6.73 -3.08
C GLN A 63 -5.60 -7.79 -1.99
N GLY A 64 -6.15 -7.51 -0.82
CA GLY A 64 -6.13 -8.47 0.27
C GLY A 64 -4.85 -8.54 1.06
N LEU A 65 -3.98 -7.55 0.88
CA LEU A 65 -2.69 -7.55 1.57
C LEU A 65 -2.74 -6.84 2.90
N LEU A 66 -3.76 -6.06 3.14
CA LEU A 66 -3.96 -5.46 4.44
C LEU A 66 -5.44 -5.19 4.66
N GLU A 67 -5.78 -4.85 5.89
CA GLU A 67 -7.15 -4.58 6.26
C GLU A 67 -7.21 -3.23 6.95
N ILE A 68 -8.14 -2.40 6.55
CA ILE A 68 -8.35 -1.12 7.18
C ILE A 68 -9.53 -1.24 8.11
N ARG A 69 -9.32 -0.97 9.41
CA ARG A 69 -10.39 -1.00 10.38
C ARG A 69 -10.60 0.42 10.87
N ALA A 70 -11.77 0.95 10.56
CA ALA A 70 -12.07 2.33 10.90
C ALA A 70 -11.90 2.53 12.41
N GLY A 71 -11.14 3.53 12.78
CA GLY A 71 -10.92 3.84 14.18
C GLY A 71 -9.83 2.99 14.84
N ASP A 72 -9.49 1.84 14.27
CA ASP A 72 -8.51 0.96 14.88
C ASP A 72 -7.17 0.98 14.21
N GLY A 73 -7.13 1.24 12.91
CA GLY A 73 -5.86 1.31 12.19
C GLY A 73 -5.81 0.40 10.98
N ILE A 74 -4.60 0.13 10.57
CA ILE A 74 -4.32 -0.67 9.39
C ILE A 74 -3.60 -1.93 9.86
N PHE A 75 -4.03 -3.07 9.37
CA PHE A 75 -3.52 -4.36 9.85
C PHE A 75 -3.03 -5.19 8.67
N ALA A 76 -1.92 -5.85 8.85
CA ALA A 76 -1.35 -6.70 7.80
C ALA A 76 -2.18 -7.96 7.62
N LYS A 77 -2.32 -8.39 6.39
CA LYS A 77 -2.92 -9.67 6.08
C LYS A 77 -1.94 -10.41 5.22
N ASN A 78 -1.51 -11.57 5.68
CA ASN A 78 -0.63 -12.33 4.88
C ASN A 78 -1.43 -13.30 4.13
N PHE A 79 -1.12 -13.54 2.87
CA PHE A 79 -1.55 -14.58 2.17
C PHE A 79 -0.89 -15.73 2.63
N SER A 80 -1.40 -16.50 3.37
CA SER A 80 -0.81 -17.68 3.72
C SER A 80 -1.13 -18.62 2.77
N VAL A 81 -0.27 -19.02 2.12
CA VAL A 81 -0.46 -19.97 1.28
C VAL A 81 -0.29 -21.21 1.84
N HIS A 82 -0.62 -21.99 1.93
CA HIS A 82 -0.25 -23.13 2.42
C HIS A 82 -0.69 -24.13 1.89
N GLU A 83 -0.29 -24.44 1.88
CA GLU A 83 -0.42 -25.20 1.44
C GLU A 83 -0.61 -25.72 1.55
#